data_f688ebc9c2bf2a09250bbe758051a390
#
_entry.id   f688ebc9c2bf2a09250bbe758051a390
#
_cell.length_a   1.000
_cell.length_b   1.000
_cell.length_c   1.000
_cell.angle_alpha   90.00
_cell.angle_beta   90.00
_cell.angle_gamma   90.00
#
_symmetry.space_group_name_H-M   'P 1'
#
loop_
_entity.id
_entity.type
_entity.pdbx_description
1 polymer ?
#
loop_
_entity_poly.entity_id
_entity_poly.type
_entity_poly.pdbx_seq_one_letter_code
_entity_poly.pdbx_strand_id
1 'polypeptide(L)'
;MKQLSLALLISAVATLTGCASLSQDQIAQIVASPDRSAADKTNDIRRKPEQMLAFIGIKPGMVALDLSAGGGYTTELLARAVGPNGRVYGQSTQRPPSNPPRPTSPQLLAERAKNPAVSHIVAVVQSFEDPVPSALAAGGIDVVTLMFNYHDLGLMGVDRVRMNKAIFAALKPGGIYVVADHSGRPGTGISEAGTLHRIEEAFLVKEIEASGLKFAAQGNFLRNPADPRDKNTPNPPMPKDEFVVKFVKP
;
A
#
# COMPACT_ATOMS: atom_id res chain seq x y z
N MET A 1 -22.81 -10.36 68.82
CA MET A 1 -23.25 -10.56 67.42
C MET A 1 -22.28 -9.81 66.53
N LYS A 2 -21.36 -10.52 65.87
CA LYS A 2 -20.35 -9.94 64.92
C LYS A 2 -20.90 -10.08 63.52
N GLN A 3 -21.13 -8.95 62.84
CA GLN A 3 -21.47 -8.93 61.41
C GLN A 3 -20.19 -9.14 60.58
N LEU A 4 -20.10 -10.18 59.77
CA LEU A 4 -19.09 -10.36 58.74
C LEU A 4 -19.56 -9.66 57.46
N SER A 5 -18.83 -8.62 57.05
CA SER A 5 -19.05 -7.99 55.75
C SER A 5 -18.25 -8.76 54.71
N LEU A 6 -18.97 -9.37 53.75
CA LEU A 6 -18.40 -10.08 52.59
C LEU A 6 -18.16 -9.04 51.50
N ALA A 7 -16.89 -8.72 51.23
CA ALA A 7 -16.48 -7.85 50.13
C ALA A 7 -16.39 -8.66 48.86
N LEU A 8 -17.29 -8.41 47.87
CA LEU A 8 -17.29 -9.01 46.55
C LEU A 8 -16.26 -8.31 45.67
N LEU A 9 -15.13 -8.95 45.40
CA LEU A 9 -14.15 -8.49 44.41
C LEU A 9 -14.66 -8.84 43.00
N ILE A 10 -15.14 -7.83 42.27
CA ILE A 10 -15.46 -7.94 40.85
C ILE A 10 -14.16 -7.76 40.06
N SER A 11 -13.57 -8.87 39.57
CA SER A 11 -12.46 -8.85 38.64
C SER A 11 -12.97 -8.47 37.24
N ALA A 12 -12.71 -7.26 36.80
CA ALA A 12 -12.95 -6.84 35.43
C ALA A 12 -11.93 -7.52 34.50
N VAL A 13 -12.36 -8.55 33.78
CA VAL A 13 -11.58 -9.12 32.69
C VAL A 13 -11.66 -8.17 31.50
N ALA A 14 -10.61 -7.38 31.29
CA ALA A 14 -10.45 -6.61 30.07
C ALA A 14 -10.16 -7.58 28.91
N THR A 15 -11.17 -7.88 28.12
CA THR A 15 -10.99 -8.59 26.84
C THR A 15 -10.28 -7.67 25.88
N LEU A 16 -8.98 -7.90 25.67
CA LEU A 16 -8.22 -7.33 24.56
C LEU A 16 -8.79 -7.91 23.26
N THR A 17 -9.80 -7.28 22.69
CA THR A 17 -10.24 -7.55 21.32
C THR A 17 -9.17 -7.03 20.36
N GLY A 18 -8.10 -7.79 20.18
CA GLY A 18 -7.17 -7.59 19.07
C GLY A 18 -7.97 -7.76 17.77
N CYS A 19 -7.95 -6.75 16.87
CA CYS A 19 -8.59 -6.86 15.57
C CYS A 19 -8.03 -8.09 14.85
N ALA A 20 -8.87 -9.11 14.64
CA ALA A 20 -8.50 -10.31 13.91
C ALA A 20 -8.17 -9.95 12.46
N SER A 21 -7.26 -10.69 11.83
CA SER A 21 -6.99 -10.57 10.40
C SER A 21 -8.25 -10.92 9.61
N LEU A 22 -8.40 -10.30 8.43
CA LEU A 22 -9.48 -10.65 7.51
C LEU A 22 -9.36 -12.11 7.07
N SER A 23 -10.49 -12.83 7.04
CA SER A 23 -10.55 -14.16 6.46
C SER A 23 -10.47 -14.10 4.93
N GLN A 24 -10.15 -15.21 4.28
CA GLN A 24 -10.17 -15.33 2.81
C GLN A 24 -11.53 -14.93 2.24
N ASP A 25 -12.64 -15.37 2.85
CA ASP A 25 -13.99 -15.04 2.41
C ASP A 25 -14.29 -13.55 2.54
N GLN A 26 -13.83 -12.89 3.60
CA GLN A 26 -13.98 -11.44 3.75
C GLN A 26 -13.19 -10.68 2.68
N ILE A 27 -11.97 -11.12 2.37
CA ILE A 27 -11.16 -10.54 1.30
C ILE A 27 -11.86 -10.73 -0.06
N ALA A 28 -12.35 -11.93 -0.35
CA ALA A 28 -13.09 -12.20 -1.58
C ALA A 28 -14.35 -11.32 -1.72
N GLN A 29 -15.11 -11.13 -0.64
CA GLN A 29 -16.27 -10.23 -0.62
C GLN A 29 -15.87 -8.77 -0.89
N ILE A 30 -14.76 -8.28 -0.33
CA ILE A 30 -14.22 -6.95 -0.60
C ILE A 30 -13.93 -6.78 -2.10
N VAL A 31 -13.24 -7.75 -2.70
CA VAL A 31 -12.87 -7.70 -4.11
C VAL A 31 -14.10 -7.83 -5.02
N ALA A 32 -15.05 -8.68 -4.66
CA ALA A 32 -16.29 -8.89 -5.43
C ALA A 32 -17.34 -7.78 -5.25
N SER A 33 -17.11 -6.76 -4.41
CA SER A 33 -18.10 -5.72 -4.11
C SER A 33 -18.76 -5.18 -5.39
N PRO A 34 -20.10 -5.19 -5.49
CA PRO A 34 -20.81 -4.89 -6.73
C PRO A 34 -20.66 -3.43 -7.18
N ASP A 35 -20.43 -2.53 -6.23
CA ASP A 35 -20.27 -1.09 -6.41
C ASP A 35 -18.83 -0.65 -6.80
N ARG A 36 -17.87 -1.58 -6.92
CA ARG A 36 -16.56 -1.32 -7.52
C ARG A 36 -16.69 -1.10 -9.03
N SER A 37 -15.87 -0.17 -9.57
CA SER A 37 -15.93 0.16 -10.99
C SER A 37 -15.55 -1.04 -11.89
N ALA A 38 -16.14 -1.08 -13.10
CA ALA A 38 -15.79 -2.11 -14.08
C ALA A 38 -14.31 -2.05 -14.49
N ALA A 39 -13.73 -0.85 -14.56
CA ALA A 39 -12.32 -0.65 -14.86
C ALA A 39 -11.41 -1.27 -13.77
N ASP A 40 -11.79 -1.12 -12.50
CA ASP A 40 -11.05 -1.73 -11.40
C ASP A 40 -11.15 -3.26 -11.43
N LYS A 41 -12.34 -3.80 -11.71
CA LYS A 41 -12.54 -5.26 -11.88
C LYS A 41 -11.73 -5.83 -13.05
N THR A 42 -11.55 -5.07 -14.12
CA THR A 42 -10.62 -5.46 -15.21
C THR A 42 -9.16 -5.47 -14.73
N ASN A 43 -8.76 -4.50 -13.90
CA ASN A 43 -7.42 -4.46 -13.32
C ASN A 43 -7.17 -5.62 -12.35
N ASP A 44 -8.20 -6.18 -11.70
CA ASP A 44 -8.08 -7.31 -10.78
C ASP A 44 -7.40 -8.53 -11.42
N ILE A 45 -7.61 -8.76 -12.73
CA ILE A 45 -7.02 -9.87 -13.49
C ILE A 45 -5.50 -9.86 -13.36
N ARG A 46 -4.87 -8.70 -13.52
CA ARG A 46 -3.42 -8.53 -13.40
C ARG A 46 -2.96 -8.33 -11.96
N ARG A 47 -3.68 -7.51 -11.20
CA ARG A 47 -3.26 -7.05 -9.85
C ARG A 47 -3.48 -8.08 -8.76
N LYS A 48 -4.31 -9.11 -9.01
CA LYS A 48 -4.62 -10.21 -8.06
C LYS A 48 -4.91 -9.70 -6.64
N PRO A 49 -5.94 -8.84 -6.46
CA PRO A 49 -6.15 -8.09 -5.23
C PRO A 49 -6.42 -8.96 -4.01
N GLU A 50 -6.99 -10.16 -4.16
CA GLU A 50 -7.19 -11.07 -3.04
C GLU A 50 -5.86 -11.52 -2.44
N GLN A 51 -4.93 -11.96 -3.29
CA GLN A 51 -3.59 -12.35 -2.85
C GLN A 51 -2.81 -11.14 -2.31
N MET A 52 -3.00 -9.95 -2.91
CA MET A 52 -2.36 -8.72 -2.45
C MET A 52 -2.84 -8.31 -1.06
N LEU A 53 -4.15 -8.26 -0.80
CA LEU A 53 -4.71 -7.92 0.51
C LEU A 53 -4.31 -8.94 1.59
N ALA A 54 -4.34 -10.24 1.25
CA ALA A 54 -3.87 -11.30 2.14
C ALA A 54 -2.38 -11.15 2.47
N PHE A 55 -1.55 -10.86 1.45
CA PHE A 55 -0.11 -10.63 1.63
C PHE A 55 0.17 -9.38 2.45
N ILE A 56 -0.52 -8.26 2.22
CA ILE A 56 -0.42 -7.06 3.04
C ILE A 56 -0.73 -7.41 4.50
N GLY A 57 -1.77 -8.22 4.74
CA GLY A 57 -2.22 -8.54 6.09
C GLY A 57 -2.95 -7.37 6.74
N ILE A 58 -3.67 -6.59 5.93
CA ILE A 58 -4.49 -5.46 6.37
C ILE A 58 -5.59 -5.92 7.32
N LYS A 59 -5.90 -5.10 8.34
CA LYS A 59 -6.91 -5.42 9.35
C LYS A 59 -7.91 -4.28 9.50
N PRO A 60 -9.14 -4.57 9.92
CA PRO A 60 -10.12 -3.55 10.28
C PRO A 60 -9.55 -2.55 11.30
N GLY A 61 -9.87 -1.28 11.13
CA GLY A 61 -9.44 -0.21 12.03
C GLY A 61 -8.02 0.34 11.80
N MET A 62 -7.23 -0.26 10.89
CA MET A 62 -5.89 0.23 10.58
C MET A 62 -5.91 1.59 9.87
N VAL A 63 -4.80 2.32 10.03
CA VAL A 63 -4.46 3.53 9.27
C VAL A 63 -3.47 3.17 8.18
N ALA A 64 -3.84 3.40 6.93
CA ALA A 64 -3.01 3.08 5.77
C ALA A 64 -2.65 4.35 4.96
N LEU A 65 -1.47 4.34 4.35
CA LEU A 65 -1.01 5.34 3.38
C LEU A 65 -0.67 4.63 2.07
N ASP A 66 -1.39 4.98 1.01
CA ASP A 66 -1.15 4.50 -0.36
C ASP A 66 -0.39 5.58 -1.13
N LEU A 67 0.90 5.36 -1.37
CA LEU A 67 1.75 6.28 -2.12
C LEU A 67 1.49 6.15 -3.61
N SER A 68 1.56 7.28 -4.32
CA SER A 68 1.24 7.32 -5.75
C SER A 68 -0.14 6.75 -6.08
N ALA A 69 -1.14 7.12 -5.27
CA ALA A 69 -2.48 6.54 -5.29
C ALA A 69 -3.19 6.60 -6.67
N GLY A 70 -2.80 7.55 -7.54
CA GLY A 70 -3.35 7.68 -8.89
C GLY A 70 -4.87 7.81 -8.90
N GLY A 71 -5.56 6.89 -9.60
CA GLY A 71 -7.02 6.83 -9.61
C GLY A 71 -7.65 6.12 -8.42
N GLY A 72 -6.85 5.66 -7.42
CA GLY A 72 -7.35 5.12 -6.17
C GLY A 72 -7.72 3.63 -6.19
N TYR A 73 -7.22 2.85 -7.14
CA TYR A 73 -7.47 1.41 -7.18
C TYR A 73 -7.04 0.70 -5.88
N THR A 74 -5.79 0.86 -5.48
CA THR A 74 -5.27 0.27 -4.23
C THR A 74 -5.89 0.94 -3.01
N THR A 75 -6.00 2.27 -3.05
CA THR A 75 -6.60 3.07 -1.98
C THR A 75 -8.02 2.60 -1.62
N GLU A 76 -8.86 2.29 -2.62
CA GLU A 76 -10.22 1.79 -2.40
C GLU A 76 -10.23 0.40 -1.77
N LEU A 77 -9.39 -0.52 -2.25
CA LEU A 77 -9.29 -1.87 -1.68
C LEU A 77 -8.84 -1.82 -0.22
N LEU A 78 -7.84 -0.99 0.10
CA LEU A 78 -7.41 -0.76 1.47
C LEU A 78 -8.54 -0.16 2.33
N ALA A 79 -9.28 0.81 1.80
CA ALA A 79 -10.38 1.44 2.52
C ALA A 79 -11.48 0.43 2.87
N ARG A 80 -11.87 -0.42 1.92
CA ARG A 80 -12.84 -1.51 2.18
C ARG A 80 -12.34 -2.49 3.23
N ALA A 81 -11.03 -2.77 3.22
CA ALA A 81 -10.41 -3.70 4.17
C ALA A 81 -10.30 -3.15 5.59
N VAL A 82 -9.94 -1.88 5.76
CA VAL A 82 -9.87 -1.26 7.10
C VAL A 82 -11.25 -0.90 7.66
N GLY A 83 -12.25 -0.77 6.80
CA GLY A 83 -13.62 -0.44 7.19
C GLY A 83 -13.77 0.96 7.81
N PRO A 84 -14.97 1.30 8.29
CA PRO A 84 -15.31 2.68 8.69
C PRO A 84 -14.56 3.19 9.94
N ASN A 85 -14.00 2.30 10.74
CA ASN A 85 -13.18 2.64 11.91
C ASN A 85 -11.70 2.86 11.58
N GLY A 86 -11.29 2.53 10.33
CA GLY A 86 -9.96 2.79 9.81
C GLY A 86 -9.89 4.09 9.04
N ARG A 87 -8.71 4.37 8.47
CA ARG A 87 -8.51 5.52 7.58
C ARG A 87 -7.47 5.21 6.52
N VAL A 88 -7.72 5.67 5.30
CA VAL A 88 -6.77 5.48 4.21
C VAL A 88 -6.44 6.82 3.57
N TYR A 89 -5.15 7.13 3.54
CA TYR A 89 -4.61 8.32 2.90
C TYR A 89 -4.07 7.92 1.53
N GLY A 90 -4.59 8.54 0.46
CA GLY A 90 -4.07 8.36 -0.89
C GLY A 90 -3.19 9.55 -1.26
N GLN A 91 -1.87 9.33 -1.32
CA GLN A 91 -0.91 10.39 -1.63
C GLN A 91 -0.72 10.54 -3.13
N SER A 92 -0.60 11.77 -3.57
CA SER A 92 -0.14 12.16 -4.89
C SER A 92 0.70 13.44 -4.80
N THR A 93 1.52 13.68 -5.81
CA THR A 93 2.23 14.96 -5.94
C THR A 93 1.36 16.01 -6.62
N GLN A 94 1.68 17.28 -6.39
CA GLN A 94 1.14 18.37 -7.20
C GLN A 94 1.56 18.17 -8.66
N ARG A 95 0.60 18.18 -9.57
CA ARG A 95 0.84 18.11 -11.01
C ARG A 95 0.35 19.39 -11.68
N PRO A 96 1.05 19.89 -12.71
CA PRO A 96 0.55 20.97 -13.52
C PRO A 96 -0.73 20.54 -14.25
N PRO A 97 -1.61 21.48 -14.60
CA PRO A 97 -2.78 21.19 -15.43
C PRO A 97 -2.37 20.50 -16.74
N SER A 98 -3.12 19.47 -17.13
CA SER A 98 -2.94 18.80 -18.42
C SER A 98 -3.75 19.50 -19.52
N ASN A 99 -3.29 19.34 -20.75
CA ASN A 99 -4.05 19.78 -21.93
C ASN A 99 -4.23 18.58 -22.88
N PRO A 100 -5.45 18.10 -23.15
CA PRO A 100 -6.72 18.55 -22.54
C PRO A 100 -6.80 18.28 -21.04
N PRO A 101 -7.64 19.01 -20.30
CA PRO A 101 -7.79 18.83 -18.85
C PRO A 101 -8.21 17.39 -18.49
N ARG A 102 -7.53 16.81 -17.50
CA ARG A 102 -7.87 15.49 -16.95
C ARG A 102 -8.03 15.60 -15.43
N PRO A 103 -8.91 14.80 -14.83
CA PRO A 103 -9.03 14.76 -13.38
C PRO A 103 -7.68 14.45 -12.72
N THR A 104 -7.37 15.17 -11.66
CA THR A 104 -6.19 14.93 -10.82
C THR A 104 -6.45 13.78 -9.85
N SER A 105 -5.40 13.17 -9.31
CA SER A 105 -5.54 12.11 -8.30
C SER A 105 -6.41 12.53 -7.10
N PRO A 106 -6.24 13.73 -6.49
CA PRO A 106 -7.13 14.19 -5.42
C PRO A 106 -8.61 14.27 -5.84
N GLN A 107 -8.90 14.70 -7.07
CA GLN A 107 -10.28 14.74 -7.58
C GLN A 107 -10.86 13.34 -7.76
N LEU A 108 -10.09 12.41 -8.29
CA LEU A 108 -10.51 11.01 -8.45
C LEU A 108 -10.75 10.33 -7.09
N LEU A 109 -9.88 10.56 -6.11
CA LEU A 109 -10.06 10.05 -4.75
C LEU A 109 -11.27 10.67 -4.05
N ALA A 110 -11.50 11.97 -4.22
CA ALA A 110 -12.68 12.65 -3.69
C ALA A 110 -13.99 12.09 -4.32
N GLU A 111 -13.96 11.74 -5.61
CA GLU A 111 -15.09 11.09 -6.26
C GLU A 111 -15.36 9.70 -5.69
N ARG A 112 -14.30 8.89 -5.48
CA ARG A 112 -14.45 7.57 -4.84
C ARG A 112 -14.99 7.68 -3.41
N ALA A 113 -14.54 8.67 -2.64
CA ALA A 113 -14.98 8.91 -1.27
C ALA A 113 -16.45 9.31 -1.12
N LYS A 114 -17.15 9.61 -2.21
CA LYS A 114 -18.62 9.78 -2.21
C LYS A 114 -19.37 8.48 -1.96
N ASN A 115 -18.74 7.34 -2.26
CA ASN A 115 -19.29 6.04 -1.91
C ASN A 115 -19.20 5.83 -0.39
N PRO A 116 -20.33 5.62 0.32
CA PRO A 116 -20.33 5.44 1.78
C PRO A 116 -19.40 4.34 2.29
N ALA A 117 -19.21 3.27 1.48
CA ALA A 117 -18.35 2.15 1.85
C ALA A 117 -16.87 2.53 1.99
N VAL A 118 -16.45 3.65 1.39
CA VAL A 118 -15.05 4.12 1.37
C VAL A 118 -14.91 5.61 1.64
N SER A 119 -15.92 6.22 2.29
CA SER A 119 -15.95 7.66 2.60
C SER A 119 -14.83 8.13 3.55
N HIS A 120 -14.11 7.21 4.17
CA HIS A 120 -12.94 7.46 5.02
C HIS A 120 -11.60 7.51 4.26
N ILE A 121 -11.65 7.55 2.90
CA ILE A 121 -10.49 7.90 2.08
C ILE A 121 -10.20 9.40 2.22
N VAL A 122 -8.91 9.73 2.40
CA VAL A 122 -8.41 11.11 2.46
C VAL A 122 -7.36 11.31 1.36
N ALA A 123 -7.63 12.23 0.45
CA ALA A 123 -6.64 12.61 -0.55
C ALA A 123 -5.56 13.50 0.08
N VAL A 124 -4.29 13.21 -0.22
CA VAL A 124 -3.12 13.93 0.28
C VAL A 124 -2.27 14.39 -0.90
N VAL A 125 -1.95 15.68 -0.94
CA VAL A 125 -1.02 16.24 -1.93
C VAL A 125 0.27 16.63 -1.22
N GLN A 126 1.29 15.80 -1.39
CA GLN A 126 2.61 15.92 -0.75
C GLN A 126 3.69 15.48 -1.74
N SER A 127 4.93 15.95 -1.58
CA SER A 127 6.06 15.43 -2.35
C SER A 127 6.35 13.98 -1.98
N PHE A 128 7.04 13.26 -2.85
CA PHE A 128 7.46 11.89 -2.52
C PHE A 128 8.55 11.86 -1.43
N GLU A 129 9.38 12.90 -1.33
CA GLU A 129 10.41 13.01 -0.30
C GLU A 129 9.84 13.17 1.12
N ASP A 130 8.60 13.70 1.21
CA ASP A 130 7.89 13.90 2.47
C ASP A 130 6.40 13.58 2.28
N PRO A 131 6.06 12.28 2.05
CA PRO A 131 4.73 11.89 1.57
C PRO A 131 3.70 11.78 2.69
N VAL A 132 4.12 11.93 3.95
CA VAL A 132 3.29 11.65 5.11
C VAL A 132 2.61 12.91 5.62
N PRO A 133 1.29 12.92 5.85
CA PRO A 133 0.64 14.03 6.54
C PRO A 133 1.29 14.31 7.90
N SER A 134 1.55 15.57 8.22
CA SER A 134 2.29 15.97 9.43
C SER A 134 1.71 15.38 10.71
N ALA A 135 0.39 15.24 10.80
CA ALA A 135 -0.28 14.63 11.95
C ALA A 135 0.04 13.13 12.15
N LEU A 136 0.61 12.46 11.14
CA LEU A 136 0.95 11.03 11.17
C LEU A 136 2.47 10.78 11.14
N ALA A 137 3.27 11.84 10.98
CA ALA A 137 4.72 11.72 10.77
C ALA A 137 5.48 11.07 11.93
N ALA A 138 4.92 11.08 13.13
CA ALA A 138 5.53 10.55 14.35
C ALA A 138 5.01 9.16 14.76
N GLY A 139 4.66 8.29 13.80
CA GLY A 139 4.28 6.90 14.11
C GLY A 139 2.77 6.65 14.18
N GLY A 140 2.00 7.26 13.28
CA GLY A 140 0.54 7.10 13.19
C GLY A 140 0.05 6.03 12.21
N ILE A 141 0.94 5.41 11.41
CA ILE A 141 0.57 4.56 10.27
C ILE A 141 0.84 3.08 10.56
N ASP A 142 -0.13 2.23 10.26
CA ASP A 142 0.00 0.78 10.37
C ASP A 142 0.56 0.16 9.08
N VAL A 143 0.13 0.68 7.91
CA VAL A 143 0.45 0.13 6.58
C VAL A 143 0.79 1.25 5.61
N VAL A 144 1.91 1.11 4.90
CA VAL A 144 2.24 1.91 3.72
C VAL A 144 2.28 1.00 2.50
N THR A 145 1.74 1.45 1.36
CA THR A 145 1.82 0.76 0.08
C THR A 145 2.40 1.67 -1.00
N LEU A 146 3.19 1.10 -1.93
CA LEU A 146 3.64 1.75 -3.17
C LEU A 146 3.60 0.72 -4.29
N MET A 147 2.62 0.87 -5.19
CA MET A 147 2.32 -0.16 -6.19
C MET A 147 2.71 0.29 -7.60
N PHE A 148 3.75 -0.37 -8.16
CA PHE A 148 4.19 -0.25 -9.55
C PHE A 148 4.65 1.16 -9.95
N ASN A 149 5.32 1.87 -9.04
CA ASN A 149 5.80 3.22 -9.30
C ASN A 149 7.16 3.54 -8.63
N TYR A 150 7.75 2.62 -7.88
CA TYR A 150 9.04 2.88 -7.23
C TYR A 150 10.15 3.10 -8.27
N HIS A 151 10.13 2.35 -9.39
CA HIS A 151 11.09 2.53 -10.49
C HIS A 151 11.02 3.94 -11.10
N ASP A 152 9.81 4.51 -11.26
CA ASP A 152 9.63 5.84 -11.85
C ASP A 152 10.17 6.96 -10.93
N LEU A 153 10.22 6.76 -9.62
CA LEU A 153 10.74 7.77 -8.68
C LEU A 153 12.20 8.13 -8.97
N GLY A 154 12.98 7.17 -9.50
CA GLY A 154 14.35 7.44 -9.95
C GLY A 154 14.41 8.42 -11.11
N LEU A 155 13.49 8.27 -12.08
CA LEU A 155 13.38 9.17 -13.22
C LEU A 155 12.87 10.56 -12.85
N MET A 156 12.02 10.62 -11.84
CA MET A 156 11.44 11.85 -11.32
C MET A 156 12.42 12.64 -10.45
N GLY A 157 13.64 12.13 -10.22
CA GLY A 157 14.66 12.76 -9.37
C GLY A 157 14.30 12.79 -7.89
N VAL A 158 13.41 11.90 -7.44
CA VAL A 158 12.98 11.80 -6.04
C VAL A 158 14.14 11.33 -5.16
N ASP A 159 14.39 12.03 -4.05
CA ASP A 159 15.25 11.54 -2.96
C ASP A 159 14.56 10.39 -2.21
N ARG A 160 14.74 9.17 -2.74
CA ARG A 160 14.15 7.96 -2.17
C ARG A 160 14.72 7.60 -0.79
N VAL A 161 15.94 8.04 -0.47
CA VAL A 161 16.52 7.87 0.87
C VAL A 161 15.71 8.68 1.88
N ARG A 162 15.42 9.94 1.56
CA ARG A 162 14.58 10.81 2.38
C ARG A 162 13.16 10.26 2.49
N MET A 163 12.57 9.84 1.36
CA MET A 163 11.24 9.23 1.33
C MET A 163 11.14 8.00 2.26
N ASN A 164 12.06 7.04 2.12
CA ASN A 164 12.04 5.83 2.91
C ASN A 164 12.26 6.10 4.41
N LYS A 165 13.08 7.10 4.78
CA LYS A 165 13.22 7.56 6.17
C LYS A 165 11.94 8.18 6.71
N ALA A 166 11.23 8.99 5.91
CA ALA A 166 9.94 9.56 6.31
C ALA A 166 8.89 8.45 6.54
N ILE A 167 8.85 7.45 5.66
CA ILE A 167 7.99 6.27 5.82
C ILE A 167 8.35 5.50 7.10
N PHE A 168 9.64 5.25 7.33
CA PHE A 168 10.10 4.59 8.55
C PHE A 168 9.65 5.34 9.81
N ALA A 169 9.82 6.65 9.84
CA ALA A 169 9.42 7.48 10.98
C ALA A 169 7.89 7.39 11.23
N ALA A 170 7.10 7.44 10.18
CA ALA A 170 5.63 7.46 10.24
C ALA A 170 5.00 6.11 10.59
N LEU A 171 5.67 5.00 10.31
CA LEU A 171 5.18 3.68 10.68
C LEU A 171 5.23 3.48 12.20
N LYS A 172 4.21 2.84 12.75
CA LYS A 172 4.23 2.32 14.13
C LYS A 172 5.27 1.20 14.26
N PRO A 173 5.81 0.89 15.45
CA PRO A 173 6.51 -0.37 15.69
C PRO A 173 5.65 -1.56 15.22
N GLY A 174 6.22 -2.49 14.47
CA GLY A 174 5.48 -3.57 13.80
C GLY A 174 4.67 -3.15 12.56
N GLY A 175 4.64 -1.87 12.22
CA GLY A 175 4.01 -1.36 11.00
C GLY A 175 4.74 -1.84 9.76
N ILE A 176 4.02 -1.96 8.65
CA ILE A 176 4.50 -2.60 7.43
C ILE A 176 4.55 -1.66 6.24
N TYR A 177 5.55 -1.86 5.38
CA TYR A 177 5.63 -1.23 4.07
C TYR A 177 5.63 -2.32 2.99
N VAL A 178 4.69 -2.25 2.05
CA VAL A 178 4.57 -3.21 0.93
C VAL A 178 4.80 -2.48 -0.38
N VAL A 179 5.74 -3.00 -1.17
CA VAL A 179 6.06 -2.49 -2.50
C VAL A 179 5.88 -3.60 -3.52
N ALA A 180 5.19 -3.28 -4.62
CA ALA A 180 5.16 -4.12 -5.81
C ALA A 180 5.75 -3.33 -6.97
N ASP A 181 6.59 -3.99 -7.80
CA ASP A 181 7.13 -3.34 -8.98
C ASP A 181 7.50 -4.33 -10.09
N HIS A 182 7.82 -3.80 -11.28
CA HIS A 182 8.24 -4.57 -12.43
C HIS A 182 9.68 -5.04 -12.28
N SER A 183 9.91 -6.34 -12.37
CA SER A 183 11.22 -6.95 -12.18
C SER A 183 12.21 -6.54 -13.27
N GLY A 184 13.31 -5.92 -12.86
CA GLY A 184 14.50 -5.68 -13.67
C GLY A 184 15.41 -6.90 -13.72
N ARG A 185 16.41 -6.85 -14.60
CA ARG A 185 17.44 -7.89 -14.72
C ARG A 185 18.45 -7.77 -13.58
N PRO A 186 19.06 -8.87 -13.14
CA PRO A 186 20.12 -8.83 -12.13
C PRO A 186 21.29 -7.90 -12.55
N GLY A 187 21.77 -7.08 -11.61
CA GLY A 187 22.89 -6.15 -11.81
C GLY A 187 22.52 -4.84 -12.51
N THR A 188 21.24 -4.63 -12.86
CA THR A 188 20.82 -3.38 -13.52
C THR A 188 20.42 -2.28 -12.53
N GLY A 189 20.18 -2.63 -11.28
CA GLY A 189 19.73 -1.66 -10.26
C GLY A 189 18.47 -0.93 -10.70
N ILE A 190 18.56 0.39 -10.86
CA ILE A 190 17.48 1.26 -11.37
C ILE A 190 17.79 1.83 -12.77
N SER A 191 18.88 1.43 -13.41
CA SER A 191 19.33 2.02 -14.68
C SER A 191 18.35 1.83 -15.84
N GLU A 192 17.50 0.80 -15.76
CA GLU A 192 16.51 0.48 -16.79
C GLU A 192 15.13 1.12 -16.55
N ALA A 193 14.98 1.92 -15.50
CA ALA A 193 13.70 2.57 -15.20
C ALA A 193 13.22 3.46 -16.36
N GLY A 194 14.13 4.25 -16.98
CA GLY A 194 13.80 5.15 -18.08
C GLY A 194 13.54 4.50 -19.43
N THR A 195 13.92 3.25 -19.61
CA THR A 195 13.82 2.55 -20.88
C THR A 195 12.83 1.40 -20.84
N LEU A 196 12.94 0.56 -19.80
CA LEU A 196 12.15 -0.64 -19.66
C LEU A 196 11.04 -0.54 -18.61
N HIS A 197 11.01 0.56 -17.84
CA HIS A 197 10.13 0.72 -16.67
C HIS A 197 10.23 -0.50 -15.74
N ARG A 198 11.46 -0.79 -15.31
CA ARG A 198 11.81 -1.91 -14.44
C ARG A 198 12.85 -1.49 -13.41
N ILE A 199 12.87 -2.19 -12.29
CA ILE A 199 13.85 -2.03 -11.22
C ILE A 199 14.28 -3.43 -10.73
N GLU A 200 15.57 -3.59 -10.45
CA GLU A 200 16.08 -4.81 -9.83
C GLU A 200 15.55 -4.92 -8.39
N GLU A 201 14.95 -6.06 -8.07
CA GLU A 201 14.37 -6.31 -6.75
C GLU A 201 15.40 -6.18 -5.61
N ALA A 202 16.60 -6.78 -5.79
CA ALA A 202 17.66 -6.72 -4.79
C ALA A 202 18.12 -5.29 -4.52
N PHE A 203 18.15 -4.44 -5.54
CA PHE A 203 18.47 -3.02 -5.41
C PHE A 203 17.42 -2.30 -4.57
N LEU A 204 16.12 -2.49 -4.88
CA LEU A 204 15.01 -1.90 -4.13
C LEU A 204 15.02 -2.35 -2.67
N VAL A 205 15.19 -3.64 -2.41
CA VAL A 205 15.25 -4.19 -1.04
C VAL A 205 16.36 -3.51 -0.25
N LYS A 206 17.57 -3.45 -0.79
CA LYS A 206 18.73 -2.81 -0.14
C LYS A 206 18.47 -1.33 0.16
N GLU A 207 17.86 -0.61 -0.77
CA GLU A 207 17.56 0.83 -0.62
C GLU A 207 16.53 1.07 0.50
N ILE A 208 15.49 0.25 0.59
CA ILE A 208 14.49 0.36 1.64
C ILE A 208 15.06 -0.07 3.01
N GLU A 209 15.83 -1.15 3.08
CA GLU A 209 16.46 -1.59 4.33
C GLU A 209 17.43 -0.56 4.92
N ALA A 210 18.07 0.26 4.07
CA ALA A 210 18.93 1.35 4.51
C ALA A 210 18.19 2.44 5.32
N SER A 211 16.86 2.49 5.28
CA SER A 211 16.04 3.36 6.14
C SER A 211 15.86 2.84 7.56
N GLY A 212 16.22 1.58 7.85
CA GLY A 212 15.98 0.88 9.11
C GLY A 212 14.84 -0.15 9.07
N LEU A 213 14.02 -0.14 8.03
CA LEU A 213 13.03 -1.18 7.79
C LEU A 213 13.72 -2.54 7.58
N LYS A 214 13.04 -3.63 7.91
CA LYS A 214 13.56 -4.99 7.72
C LYS A 214 12.72 -5.74 6.71
N PHE A 215 13.39 -6.39 5.75
CA PHE A 215 12.71 -7.31 4.85
C PHE A 215 12.02 -8.41 5.65
N ALA A 216 10.75 -8.66 5.37
CA ALA A 216 9.92 -9.60 6.12
C ALA A 216 9.38 -10.74 5.26
N ALA A 217 8.97 -10.46 4.01
CA ALA A 217 8.39 -11.48 3.14
C ALA A 217 8.42 -11.06 1.67
N GLN A 218 8.32 -12.06 0.78
CA GLN A 218 8.15 -11.90 -0.65
C GLN A 218 6.89 -12.63 -1.12
N GLY A 219 6.09 -11.96 -1.95
CA GLY A 219 4.94 -12.55 -2.63
C GLY A 219 5.28 -12.97 -4.05
N ASN A 220 4.96 -14.21 -4.41
CA ASN A 220 5.28 -14.77 -5.73
C ASN A 220 4.08 -14.82 -6.69
N PHE A 221 2.93 -14.30 -6.26
CA PHE A 221 1.68 -14.41 -7.01
C PHE A 221 1.61 -13.53 -8.28
N LEU A 222 2.54 -12.56 -8.45
CA LEU A 222 2.67 -11.75 -9.66
C LEU A 222 3.88 -12.14 -10.53
N ARG A 223 4.61 -13.19 -10.15
CA ARG A 223 5.77 -13.66 -10.92
C ARG A 223 5.35 -14.24 -12.27
N ASN A 224 6.13 -13.90 -13.29
CA ASN A 224 6.07 -14.49 -14.61
C ASN A 224 7.48 -14.86 -15.10
N PRO A 225 7.95 -16.09 -14.84
CA PRO A 225 9.29 -16.51 -15.24
C PRO A 225 9.49 -16.57 -16.77
N ALA A 226 8.42 -16.51 -17.57
CA ALA A 226 8.50 -16.47 -19.03
C ALA A 226 8.84 -15.07 -19.57
N ASP A 227 8.75 -14.00 -18.75
CA ASP A 227 9.13 -12.65 -19.15
C ASP A 227 10.67 -12.52 -19.16
N PRO A 228 11.32 -12.26 -20.31
CA PRO A 228 12.77 -12.12 -20.39
C PRO A 228 13.29 -10.83 -19.77
N ARG A 229 12.42 -9.90 -19.39
CA ARG A 229 12.71 -8.59 -18.76
C ARG A 229 13.57 -7.67 -19.61
N ASP A 230 13.62 -7.89 -20.93
CA ASP A 230 14.45 -7.12 -21.87
C ASP A 230 13.67 -6.05 -22.64
N LYS A 231 12.36 -5.94 -22.41
CA LYS A 231 11.46 -4.97 -23.04
C LYS A 231 10.49 -4.37 -22.02
N ASN A 232 10.06 -3.13 -22.30
CA ASN A 232 9.00 -2.51 -21.53
C ASN A 232 7.67 -3.26 -21.73
N THR A 233 7.31 -3.52 -23.00
CA THR A 233 6.16 -4.39 -23.33
C THR A 233 6.70 -5.65 -24.03
N PRO A 234 6.57 -6.84 -23.41
CA PRO A 234 6.99 -8.09 -24.03
C PRO A 234 6.31 -8.32 -25.40
N ASN A 235 7.04 -8.92 -26.32
CA ASN A 235 6.54 -9.31 -27.64
C ASN A 235 6.91 -10.77 -27.92
N PRO A 236 5.95 -11.69 -28.05
CA PRO A 236 4.49 -11.44 -28.03
C PRO A 236 4.01 -10.88 -26.68
N PRO A 237 2.86 -10.17 -26.64
CA PRO A 237 2.33 -9.61 -25.41
C PRO A 237 2.12 -10.68 -24.34
N MET A 238 2.68 -10.45 -23.17
CA MET A 238 2.52 -11.28 -21.98
C MET A 238 2.57 -10.39 -20.73
N PRO A 239 2.07 -10.83 -19.56
CA PRO A 239 2.27 -10.13 -18.31
C PRO A 239 3.77 -9.95 -18.01
N LYS A 240 4.16 -8.76 -17.55
CA LYS A 240 5.52 -8.56 -17.00
C LYS A 240 5.72 -9.45 -15.78
N ASP A 241 6.97 -9.87 -15.55
CA ASP A 241 7.35 -10.37 -14.24
C ASP A 241 7.33 -9.22 -13.24
N GLU A 242 6.63 -9.44 -12.13
CA GLU A 242 6.45 -8.43 -11.08
C GLU A 242 6.77 -9.08 -9.72
N PHE A 243 7.47 -8.34 -8.87
CA PHE A 243 7.72 -8.76 -7.50
C PHE A 243 6.83 -8.00 -6.52
N VAL A 244 6.58 -8.61 -5.38
CA VAL A 244 5.92 -7.98 -4.23
C VAL A 244 6.78 -8.26 -3.01
N VAL A 245 7.17 -7.21 -2.30
CA VAL A 245 8.01 -7.32 -1.10
C VAL A 245 7.39 -6.58 0.07
N LYS A 246 7.56 -7.15 1.25
CA LYS A 246 7.06 -6.59 2.52
C LYS A 246 8.23 -6.33 3.45
N PHE A 247 8.19 -5.15 4.06
CA PHE A 247 9.11 -4.74 5.12
C PHE A 247 8.33 -4.48 6.40
N VAL A 248 9.01 -4.61 7.53
CA VAL A 248 8.47 -4.30 8.85
C VAL A 248 9.37 -3.30 9.57
N LYS A 249 8.77 -2.37 10.31
CA LYS A 249 9.48 -1.54 11.27
C LYS A 249 9.70 -2.34 12.54
N PRO A 250 10.95 -2.54 13.01
CA PRO A 250 11.26 -3.21 14.28
C PRO A 250 10.58 -2.57 15.47
#